data_e6d56bae4f1a006d17180856f16510d6
#
_entry.id   e6d56bae4f1a006d17180856f16510d6
#
_cell.length_a   1.000
_cell.length_b   1.000
_cell.length_c   1.000
_cell.angle_alpha   90.00
_cell.angle_beta   90.00
_cell.angle_gamma   90.00
#
_symmetry.space_group_name_H-M   'P 1'
#
loop_
_entity.id
_entity.type
_entity.pdbx_description
1 polymer ?
#
loop_
_entity_poly.entity_id
_entity_poly.type
_entity_poly.pdbx_seq_one_letter_code
_entity_poly.pdbx_strand_id
1 'polypeptide(L)'
;VLVGEDPASRIYVRNKGRQAWEAGMNSFKQRLPVTASQTELLACIAGLNRDPTINGILVQLPLPQQIHPETVIEAIAVSKDVDGFHPLNAGLLAVGKATMVPCTPLGCLMLLKDQLGDLTGKRAVILGRSNIVGKPMAALLLREHCTVTITHSRTRDLEAECRRADIVVVAVGQPEMVKGDWLQAGATVIDVGINRTLTPDSKGRLVGDVEFASAVEVAGAITPVPGGVGPMTIACLLLNTLTAACRQHGN
;
A
#
# COMPACT_ATOMS: atom_id res chain seq x y z
N VAL A 1 10.33 -11.66 4.35
CA VAL A 1 11.61 -11.39 5.01
C VAL A 1 11.45 -10.18 5.92
N LEU A 2 11.98 -10.22 7.13
CA LEU A 2 12.00 -9.11 8.10
C LEU A 2 13.45 -8.86 8.53
N VAL A 3 13.91 -7.62 8.44
CA VAL A 3 15.22 -7.19 8.92
C VAL A 3 15.05 -6.27 10.13
N GLY A 4 15.65 -6.65 11.25
CA GLY A 4 15.50 -5.94 12.51
C GLY A 4 14.22 -6.27 13.27
N GLU A 5 13.93 -5.47 14.29
CA GLU A 5 12.85 -5.73 15.26
C GLU A 5 11.90 -4.52 15.46
N ASP A 6 11.68 -3.73 14.43
CA ASP A 6 10.71 -2.63 14.51
C ASP A 6 9.33 -3.15 14.96
N PRO A 7 8.75 -2.61 16.05
CA PRO A 7 7.51 -3.12 16.64
C PRO A 7 6.31 -3.09 15.68
N ALA A 8 6.20 -2.06 14.84
CA ALA A 8 5.12 -1.94 13.87
C ALA A 8 5.25 -3.01 12.78
N SER A 9 6.46 -3.18 12.23
CA SER A 9 6.78 -4.22 11.24
C SER A 9 6.51 -5.63 11.78
N ARG A 10 6.84 -5.90 13.05
CA ARG A 10 6.55 -7.20 13.70
C ARG A 10 5.06 -7.51 13.77
N ILE A 11 4.23 -6.52 14.12
CA ILE A 11 2.76 -6.68 14.16
C ILE A 11 2.23 -6.98 12.76
N TYR A 12 2.67 -6.23 11.75
CA TYR A 12 2.28 -6.44 10.36
C TYR A 12 2.66 -7.84 9.85
N VAL A 13 3.91 -8.24 10.03
CA VAL A 13 4.41 -9.59 9.62
C VAL A 13 3.65 -10.71 10.34
N ARG A 14 3.33 -10.52 11.63
CA ARG A 14 2.53 -11.50 12.38
C ARG A 14 1.12 -11.63 11.79
N ASN A 15 0.45 -10.52 11.52
CA ASN A 15 -0.91 -10.51 10.98
C ASN A 15 -0.96 -11.08 9.56
N LYS A 16 -0.02 -10.71 8.69
CA LYS A 16 0.14 -11.28 7.34
C LYS A 16 0.30 -12.80 7.39
N GLY A 17 1.21 -13.29 8.26
CA GLY A 17 1.45 -14.72 8.40
C GLY A 17 0.26 -15.50 8.97
N ARG A 18 -0.51 -14.91 9.90
CA ARG A 18 -1.72 -15.54 10.44
C ARG A 18 -2.80 -15.65 9.35
N GLN A 19 -3.07 -14.57 8.64
CA GLN A 19 -4.10 -14.56 7.58
C GLN A 19 -3.70 -15.45 6.39
N ALA A 20 -2.40 -15.53 6.06
CA ALA A 20 -1.93 -16.48 5.05
C ALA A 20 -2.24 -17.92 5.46
N TRP A 21 -1.98 -18.29 6.71
CA TRP A 21 -2.29 -19.62 7.24
C TRP A 21 -3.80 -19.89 7.27
N GLU A 22 -4.61 -18.93 7.72
CA GLU A 22 -6.09 -19.00 7.70
C GLU A 22 -6.65 -19.19 6.28
N ALA A 23 -5.95 -18.66 5.26
CA ALA A 23 -6.27 -18.84 3.85
C ALA A 23 -5.69 -20.13 3.22
N GLY A 24 -5.11 -21.03 4.02
CA GLY A 24 -4.53 -22.28 3.54
C GLY A 24 -3.17 -22.14 2.85
N MET A 25 -2.48 -21.01 3.03
CA MET A 25 -1.16 -20.75 2.46
C MET A 25 -0.04 -21.01 3.49
N ASN A 26 1.04 -21.63 3.05
CA ASN A 26 2.24 -21.77 3.87
C ASN A 26 2.99 -20.43 3.96
N SER A 27 3.29 -19.97 5.18
CA SER A 27 3.99 -18.70 5.40
C SER A 27 5.32 -18.94 6.11
N PHE A 28 6.42 -18.74 5.39
CA PHE A 28 7.78 -18.84 5.91
C PHE A 28 8.32 -17.49 6.34
N LYS A 29 8.94 -17.41 7.52
CA LYS A 29 9.46 -16.15 8.07
C LYS A 29 10.97 -16.20 8.11
N GLN A 30 11.63 -15.48 7.24
CA GLN A 30 13.07 -15.24 7.29
C GLN A 30 13.32 -13.97 8.11
N ARG A 31 14.10 -14.10 9.20
CA ARG A 31 14.46 -12.98 10.07
C ARG A 31 15.95 -12.76 10.02
N LEU A 32 16.35 -11.53 9.74
CA LEU A 32 17.73 -11.09 9.79
C LEU A 32 17.89 -10.04 10.90
N PRO A 33 19.05 -9.99 11.58
CA PRO A 33 19.30 -8.98 12.60
C PRO A 33 19.32 -7.58 11.98
N VAL A 34 19.13 -6.54 12.81
CA VAL A 34 19.20 -5.15 12.36
C VAL A 34 20.57 -4.77 11.78
N THR A 35 21.62 -5.50 12.20
CA THR A 35 23.01 -5.33 11.73
C THR A 35 23.29 -6.08 10.41
N ALA A 36 22.33 -6.79 9.87
CA ALA A 36 22.51 -7.51 8.60
C ALA A 36 22.95 -6.57 7.50
N SER A 37 23.90 -7.02 6.71
CA SER A 37 24.37 -6.30 5.53
C SER A 37 23.40 -6.48 4.35
N GLN A 38 23.47 -5.57 3.39
CA GLN A 38 22.74 -5.71 2.13
C GLN A 38 23.10 -7.02 1.41
N THR A 39 24.37 -7.44 1.42
CA THR A 39 24.82 -8.69 0.81
C THR A 39 24.14 -9.92 1.43
N GLU A 40 24.01 -9.97 2.74
CA GLU A 40 23.32 -11.08 3.43
C GLU A 40 21.84 -11.12 3.08
N LEU A 41 21.17 -9.97 3.01
CA LEU A 41 19.76 -9.92 2.59
C LEU A 41 19.60 -10.35 1.13
N LEU A 42 20.46 -9.88 0.23
CA LEU A 42 20.42 -10.27 -1.19
C LEU A 42 20.69 -11.78 -1.37
N ALA A 43 21.60 -12.36 -0.60
CA ALA A 43 21.85 -13.81 -0.61
C ALA A 43 20.60 -14.60 -0.13
N CYS A 44 19.91 -14.12 0.91
CA CYS A 44 18.65 -14.69 1.36
C CYS A 44 17.58 -14.65 0.24
N ILE A 45 17.39 -13.50 -0.40
CA ILE A 45 16.43 -13.34 -1.52
C ILE A 45 16.80 -14.25 -2.69
N ALA A 46 18.06 -14.32 -3.05
CA ALA A 46 18.54 -15.22 -4.11
C ALA A 46 18.24 -16.70 -3.81
N GLY A 47 18.33 -17.11 -2.55
CA GLY A 47 17.89 -18.44 -2.10
C GLY A 47 16.38 -18.65 -2.33
N LEU A 48 15.55 -17.71 -1.87
CA LEU A 48 14.10 -17.77 -2.04
C LEU A 48 13.67 -17.72 -3.52
N ASN A 49 14.36 -16.97 -4.34
CA ASN A 49 14.10 -16.92 -5.79
C ASN A 49 14.30 -18.30 -6.46
N ARG A 50 15.33 -19.05 -6.04
CA ARG A 50 15.65 -20.37 -6.62
C ARG A 50 14.78 -21.50 -6.09
N ASP A 51 14.14 -21.31 -4.95
CA ASP A 51 13.30 -22.33 -4.32
C ASP A 51 11.95 -22.44 -5.06
N PRO A 52 11.67 -23.57 -5.74
CA PRO A 52 10.41 -23.75 -6.48
C PRO A 52 9.18 -23.87 -5.57
N THR A 53 9.35 -24.12 -4.27
CA THR A 53 8.25 -24.19 -3.31
C THR A 53 7.79 -22.81 -2.83
N ILE A 54 8.57 -21.75 -3.11
CA ILE A 54 8.25 -20.37 -2.75
C ILE A 54 7.60 -19.68 -3.94
N ASN A 55 6.31 -19.39 -3.83
CA ASN A 55 5.53 -18.72 -4.89
C ASN A 55 5.53 -17.20 -4.77
N GLY A 56 5.72 -16.65 -3.57
CA GLY A 56 5.74 -15.21 -3.34
C GLY A 56 6.78 -14.80 -2.31
N ILE A 57 7.43 -13.67 -2.56
CA ILE A 57 8.44 -13.07 -1.67
C ILE A 57 7.98 -11.66 -1.30
N LEU A 58 8.01 -11.37 -0.01
CA LEU A 58 7.78 -10.06 0.55
C LEU A 58 8.93 -9.68 1.47
N VAL A 59 9.50 -8.50 1.25
CA VAL A 59 10.47 -7.88 2.16
C VAL A 59 9.82 -6.71 2.88
N GLN A 60 9.66 -6.84 4.18
CA GLN A 60 8.96 -5.83 4.97
C GLN A 60 9.77 -4.53 5.05
N LEU A 61 9.17 -3.44 4.61
CA LEU A 61 9.70 -2.07 4.75
C LEU A 61 9.19 -1.45 6.07
N PRO A 62 9.94 -0.49 6.63
CA PRO A 62 11.24 0.03 6.18
C PRO A 62 12.42 -0.90 6.49
N LEU A 63 13.51 -0.74 5.75
CA LEU A 63 14.78 -1.45 5.98
C LEU A 63 15.74 -0.57 6.81
N PRO A 64 16.73 -1.17 7.51
CA PRO A 64 17.83 -0.43 8.15
C PRO A 64 18.61 0.42 7.15
N GLN A 65 19.21 1.52 7.63
CA GLN A 65 19.86 2.55 6.78
C GLN A 65 20.98 2.03 5.88
N GLN A 66 21.67 0.94 6.29
CA GLN A 66 22.75 0.33 5.50
C GLN A 66 22.26 -0.51 4.32
N ILE A 67 20.94 -0.65 4.14
CA ILE A 67 20.33 -1.44 3.08
C ILE A 67 19.50 -0.53 2.18
N HIS A 68 19.78 -0.55 0.89
CA HIS A 68 19.06 0.21 -0.12
C HIS A 68 17.77 -0.51 -0.56
N PRO A 69 16.58 0.02 -0.25
CA PRO A 69 15.31 -0.67 -0.55
C PRO A 69 15.12 -0.98 -2.04
N GLU A 70 15.55 -0.08 -2.93
CA GLU A 70 15.41 -0.26 -4.37
C GLU A 70 16.19 -1.48 -4.87
N THR A 71 17.45 -1.60 -4.46
CA THR A 71 18.29 -2.79 -4.80
C THR A 71 17.66 -4.09 -4.30
N VAL A 72 17.04 -4.05 -3.12
CA VAL A 72 16.38 -5.23 -2.53
C VAL A 72 15.12 -5.60 -3.31
N ILE A 73 14.30 -4.63 -3.67
CA ILE A 73 13.09 -4.84 -4.47
C ILE A 73 13.44 -5.41 -5.85
N GLU A 74 14.46 -4.86 -6.51
CA GLU A 74 14.93 -5.31 -7.83
C GLU A 74 15.54 -6.72 -7.81
N ALA A 75 16.02 -7.17 -6.66
CA ALA A 75 16.54 -8.53 -6.50
C ALA A 75 15.47 -9.61 -6.39
N ILE A 76 14.22 -9.24 -6.11
CA ILE A 76 13.10 -10.19 -6.07
C ILE A 76 12.75 -10.61 -7.50
N ALA A 77 12.61 -11.91 -7.77
CA ALA A 77 12.14 -12.37 -9.06
C ALA A 77 10.73 -11.79 -9.35
N VAL A 78 10.56 -11.18 -10.52
CA VAL A 78 9.31 -10.50 -10.90
C VAL A 78 8.07 -11.38 -10.72
N SER A 79 8.19 -12.68 -11.03
CA SER A 79 7.13 -13.66 -10.85
C SER A 79 6.79 -13.98 -9.40
N LYS A 80 7.66 -13.59 -8.45
CA LYS A 80 7.50 -13.79 -7.00
C LYS A 80 7.32 -12.48 -6.23
N ASP A 81 7.33 -11.32 -6.91
CA ASP A 81 7.08 -10.00 -6.30
C ASP A 81 5.59 -9.83 -6.00
N VAL A 82 5.15 -10.34 -4.86
CA VAL A 82 3.72 -10.30 -4.48
C VAL A 82 3.29 -8.97 -3.87
N ASP A 83 4.23 -8.10 -3.48
CA ASP A 83 3.94 -6.72 -3.11
C ASP A 83 3.71 -5.81 -4.34
N GLY A 84 4.18 -6.22 -5.54
CA GLY A 84 4.04 -5.48 -6.79
C GLY A 84 4.94 -4.26 -6.90
N PHE A 85 6.07 -4.23 -6.17
CA PHE A 85 6.97 -3.06 -6.11
C PHE A 85 8.10 -3.09 -7.12
N HIS A 86 8.36 -4.24 -7.75
CA HIS A 86 9.43 -4.38 -8.74
C HIS A 86 9.22 -3.40 -9.91
N PRO A 87 10.28 -2.69 -10.38
CA PRO A 87 10.17 -1.69 -11.44
C PRO A 87 9.49 -2.21 -12.71
N LEU A 88 9.69 -3.49 -13.07
CA LEU A 88 8.99 -4.08 -14.21
C LEU A 88 7.47 -4.16 -13.97
N ASN A 89 7.02 -4.57 -12.78
CA ASN A 89 5.60 -4.59 -12.44
C ASN A 89 5.01 -3.16 -12.46
N ALA A 90 5.74 -2.18 -11.92
CA ALA A 90 5.34 -0.77 -11.96
C ALA A 90 5.23 -0.24 -13.40
N GLY A 91 6.18 -0.58 -14.28
CA GLY A 91 6.15 -0.23 -15.70
C GLY A 91 4.97 -0.86 -16.45
N LEU A 92 4.73 -2.15 -16.22
CA LEU A 92 3.59 -2.86 -16.81
C LEU A 92 2.25 -2.27 -16.35
N LEU A 93 2.13 -1.91 -15.07
CA LEU A 93 0.95 -1.23 -14.54
C LEU A 93 0.74 0.12 -15.22
N ALA A 94 1.81 0.92 -15.36
CA ALA A 94 1.75 2.25 -15.97
C ALA A 94 1.29 2.22 -17.44
N VAL A 95 1.63 1.16 -18.18
CA VAL A 95 1.18 0.96 -19.58
C VAL A 95 -0.10 0.11 -19.70
N GLY A 96 -0.79 -0.15 -18.59
CA GLY A 96 -2.07 -0.85 -18.58
C GLY A 96 -2.02 -2.35 -18.83
N LYS A 97 -0.84 -2.98 -18.75
CA LYS A 97 -0.68 -4.43 -18.92
C LYS A 97 -0.97 -5.20 -17.63
N ALA A 98 -1.32 -6.49 -17.78
CA ALA A 98 -1.52 -7.37 -16.63
C ALA A 98 -0.20 -7.61 -15.89
N THR A 99 -0.22 -7.38 -14.58
CA THR A 99 0.96 -7.47 -13.71
C THR A 99 0.56 -7.76 -12.28
N MET A 100 1.54 -7.88 -11.37
CA MET A 100 1.31 -7.75 -9.94
C MET A 100 1.12 -6.28 -9.59
N VAL A 101 -0.03 -5.97 -9.01
CA VAL A 101 -0.36 -4.60 -8.60
C VAL A 101 0.00 -4.42 -7.14
N PRO A 102 0.59 -3.28 -6.72
CA PRO A 102 0.83 -3.00 -5.32
C PRO A 102 -0.41 -3.20 -4.45
N CYS A 103 -0.25 -3.96 -3.35
CA CYS A 103 -1.37 -4.46 -2.55
C CYS A 103 -2.26 -3.34 -1.99
N THR A 104 -1.67 -2.28 -1.45
CA THR A 104 -2.42 -1.16 -0.87
C THR A 104 -3.24 -0.40 -1.91
N PRO A 105 -2.68 0.04 -3.05
CA PRO A 105 -3.46 0.65 -4.13
C PRO A 105 -4.57 -0.26 -4.68
N LEU A 106 -4.29 -1.56 -4.82
CA LEU A 106 -5.30 -2.51 -5.26
C LEU A 106 -6.47 -2.59 -4.27
N GLY A 107 -6.17 -2.66 -2.97
CA GLY A 107 -7.18 -2.65 -1.91
C GLY A 107 -7.99 -1.35 -1.89
N CYS A 108 -7.34 -0.20 -2.09
CA CYS A 108 -8.02 1.09 -2.21
C CYS A 108 -8.98 1.12 -3.42
N LEU A 109 -8.55 0.60 -4.57
CA LEU A 109 -9.41 0.51 -5.75
C LEU A 109 -10.62 -0.39 -5.50
N MET A 110 -10.43 -1.54 -4.85
CA MET A 110 -11.54 -2.45 -4.51
C MET A 110 -12.57 -1.78 -3.61
N LEU A 111 -12.13 -1.05 -2.58
CA LEU A 111 -13.01 -0.26 -1.70
C LEU A 111 -13.77 0.82 -2.47
N LEU A 112 -13.10 1.54 -3.38
CA LEU A 112 -13.74 2.56 -4.21
C LEU A 112 -14.80 1.95 -5.13
N LYS A 113 -14.52 0.82 -5.75
CA LYS A 113 -15.49 0.12 -6.63
C LYS A 113 -16.66 -0.48 -5.86
N ASP A 114 -16.43 -0.97 -4.67
CA ASP A 114 -17.50 -1.46 -3.78
C ASP A 114 -18.44 -0.31 -3.38
N GLN A 115 -17.89 0.85 -3.02
CA GLN A 115 -18.65 2.02 -2.56
C GLN A 115 -19.34 2.78 -3.70
N LEU A 116 -18.69 2.92 -4.86
CA LEU A 116 -19.12 3.84 -5.91
C LEU A 116 -19.59 3.12 -7.20
N GLY A 117 -19.29 1.82 -7.35
CA GLY A 117 -19.53 1.08 -8.59
C GLY A 117 -18.63 1.57 -9.73
N ASP A 118 -19.21 2.27 -10.69
CA ASP A 118 -18.48 2.86 -11.82
C ASP A 118 -17.77 4.16 -11.42
N LEU A 119 -16.47 4.23 -11.77
CA LEU A 119 -15.63 5.39 -11.48
C LEU A 119 -15.44 6.30 -12.69
N THR A 120 -16.02 5.96 -13.84
CA THR A 120 -15.87 6.70 -15.10
C THR A 120 -16.22 8.18 -14.93
N GLY A 121 -15.32 9.05 -15.39
CA GLY A 121 -15.50 10.50 -15.38
C GLY A 121 -15.28 11.20 -14.03
N LYS A 122 -15.10 10.45 -12.94
CA LYS A 122 -14.84 11.03 -11.61
C LYS A 122 -13.49 11.71 -11.55
N ARG A 123 -13.42 12.79 -10.79
CA ARG A 123 -12.18 13.50 -10.48
C ARG A 123 -11.55 12.88 -9.24
N ALA A 124 -10.36 12.36 -9.40
CA ALA A 124 -9.61 11.74 -8.30
C ALA A 124 -8.36 12.55 -7.99
N VAL A 125 -8.20 12.94 -6.74
CA VAL A 125 -6.99 13.60 -6.23
C VAL A 125 -6.26 12.64 -5.31
N ILE A 126 -4.97 12.46 -5.56
CA ILE A 126 -4.08 11.62 -4.76
C ILE A 126 -3.05 12.49 -4.07
N LEU A 127 -3.09 12.52 -2.75
CA LEU A 127 -2.08 13.19 -1.93
C LEU A 127 -0.96 12.20 -1.63
N GLY A 128 0.21 12.47 -2.22
CA GLY A 128 1.38 11.61 -2.15
C GLY A 128 1.74 10.99 -3.48
N ARG A 129 3.05 10.83 -3.73
CA ARG A 129 3.59 10.32 -5.01
C ARG A 129 4.63 9.22 -4.82
N SER A 130 4.48 8.43 -3.76
CA SER A 130 5.37 7.29 -3.51
C SER A 130 5.26 6.24 -4.62
N ASN A 131 6.35 5.49 -4.85
CA ASN A 131 6.36 4.39 -5.81
C ASN A 131 5.47 3.22 -5.37
N ILE A 132 5.17 3.13 -4.07
CA ILE A 132 4.43 2.01 -3.48
C ILE A 132 2.92 2.28 -3.33
N VAL A 133 2.49 3.56 -3.32
CA VAL A 133 1.06 3.91 -3.17
C VAL A 133 0.62 4.95 -4.21
N GLY A 134 1.15 6.17 -4.16
CA GLY A 134 0.58 7.29 -4.93
C GLY A 134 0.61 7.09 -6.43
N LYS A 135 1.77 6.73 -7.00
CA LYS A 135 1.90 6.47 -8.44
C LYS A 135 1.08 5.26 -8.91
N PRO A 136 1.14 4.08 -8.24
CA PRO A 136 0.30 2.95 -8.61
C PRO A 136 -1.21 3.26 -8.50
N MET A 137 -1.63 4.00 -7.48
CA MET A 137 -3.03 4.41 -7.32
C MET A 137 -3.50 5.28 -8.50
N ALA A 138 -2.65 6.20 -8.95
CA ALA A 138 -2.95 7.02 -10.11
C ALA A 138 -3.12 6.19 -11.39
N ALA A 139 -2.22 5.22 -11.63
CA ALA A 139 -2.32 4.32 -12.77
C ALA A 139 -3.61 3.49 -12.73
N LEU A 140 -4.00 3.01 -11.55
CA LEU A 140 -5.25 2.26 -11.38
C LEU A 140 -6.48 3.11 -11.66
N LEU A 141 -6.58 4.32 -11.08
CA LEU A 141 -7.72 5.21 -11.28
C LEU A 141 -7.82 5.71 -12.72
N LEU A 142 -6.67 5.93 -13.39
CA LEU A 142 -6.66 6.26 -14.81
C LEU A 142 -7.23 5.11 -15.66
N ARG A 143 -6.95 3.86 -15.33
CA ARG A 143 -7.55 2.68 -15.99
C ARG A 143 -9.06 2.55 -15.77
N GLU A 144 -9.56 3.06 -14.66
CA GLU A 144 -11.00 3.14 -14.35
C GLU A 144 -11.64 4.44 -14.91
N HIS A 145 -10.98 5.08 -15.89
CA HIS A 145 -11.44 6.28 -16.61
C HIS A 145 -11.66 7.51 -15.73
N CYS A 146 -10.95 7.62 -14.59
CA CYS A 146 -10.94 8.83 -13.78
C CYS A 146 -10.07 9.92 -14.39
N THR A 147 -10.41 11.19 -14.13
CA THR A 147 -9.47 12.31 -14.27
C THR A 147 -8.62 12.38 -13.02
N VAL A 148 -7.31 12.16 -13.13
CA VAL A 148 -6.42 11.97 -11.97
C VAL A 148 -5.48 13.15 -11.80
N THR A 149 -5.43 13.71 -10.59
CA THR A 149 -4.43 14.68 -10.15
C THR A 149 -3.57 14.07 -9.05
N ILE A 150 -2.24 14.07 -9.25
CA ILE A 150 -1.28 13.67 -8.20
C ILE A 150 -0.71 14.92 -7.56
N THR A 151 -0.81 15.00 -6.23
CA THR A 151 -0.28 16.13 -5.45
C THR A 151 0.86 15.67 -4.55
N HIS A 152 1.66 16.64 -4.08
CA HIS A 152 2.84 16.39 -3.26
C HIS A 152 3.21 17.65 -2.46
N SER A 153 4.23 17.59 -1.63
CA SER A 153 4.69 18.68 -0.74
C SER A 153 5.08 20.01 -1.44
N ARG A 154 5.17 20.03 -2.78
CA ARG A 154 5.45 21.23 -3.57
C ARG A 154 4.24 21.65 -4.42
N THR A 155 3.09 21.02 -4.26
CA THR A 155 1.86 21.43 -4.93
C THR A 155 1.37 22.74 -4.29
N ARG A 156 0.99 23.70 -5.12
CA ARG A 156 0.36 24.94 -4.67
C ARG A 156 -1.13 24.69 -4.46
N ASP A 157 -1.72 25.38 -3.51
CA ASP A 157 -3.17 25.37 -3.24
C ASP A 157 -3.74 23.94 -3.10
N LEU A 158 -3.06 23.11 -2.30
CA LEU A 158 -3.38 21.69 -2.11
C LEU A 158 -4.85 21.48 -1.71
N GLU A 159 -5.36 22.37 -0.85
CA GLU A 159 -6.76 22.38 -0.42
C GLU A 159 -7.72 22.60 -1.60
N ALA A 160 -7.42 23.53 -2.51
CA ALA A 160 -8.24 23.78 -3.68
C ALA A 160 -8.28 22.58 -4.64
N GLU A 161 -7.19 21.81 -4.73
CA GLU A 161 -7.18 20.56 -5.48
C GLU A 161 -8.14 19.53 -4.86
N CYS A 162 -8.09 19.37 -3.54
CA CYS A 162 -8.97 18.44 -2.82
C CYS A 162 -10.45 18.82 -2.93
N ARG A 163 -10.79 20.13 -2.82
CA ARG A 163 -12.18 20.60 -2.90
C ARG A 163 -12.87 20.36 -4.24
N ARG A 164 -12.15 19.99 -5.29
CA ARG A 164 -12.71 19.69 -6.62
C ARG A 164 -12.84 18.19 -6.90
N ALA A 165 -12.47 17.36 -5.94
CA ALA A 165 -12.35 15.92 -6.14
C ALA A 165 -13.59 15.16 -5.66
N ASP A 166 -14.09 14.25 -6.49
CA ASP A 166 -15.10 13.26 -6.12
C ASP A 166 -14.47 12.15 -5.26
N ILE A 167 -13.18 11.88 -5.51
CA ILE A 167 -12.39 10.86 -4.81
C ILE A 167 -11.10 11.50 -4.29
N VAL A 168 -10.83 11.37 -2.99
CA VAL A 168 -9.59 11.84 -2.36
C VAL A 168 -8.86 10.65 -1.75
N VAL A 169 -7.65 10.35 -2.23
CA VAL A 169 -6.79 9.30 -1.66
C VAL A 169 -5.62 9.96 -0.95
N VAL A 170 -5.49 9.74 0.35
CA VAL A 170 -4.48 10.39 1.18
C VAL A 170 -3.41 9.39 1.62
N ALA A 171 -2.16 9.63 1.19
CA ALA A 171 -1.01 8.75 1.45
C ALA A 171 0.28 9.59 1.61
N VAL A 172 0.29 10.47 2.60
CA VAL A 172 1.37 11.43 2.87
C VAL A 172 2.19 11.11 4.13
N GLY A 173 1.66 10.26 5.01
CA GLY A 173 2.31 9.89 6.27
C GLY A 173 2.38 11.07 7.26
N GLN A 174 1.40 11.97 7.22
CA GLN A 174 1.28 13.11 8.13
C GLN A 174 -0.03 13.02 8.91
N PRO A 175 0.03 12.87 10.24
CA PRO A 175 -1.17 12.68 11.06
C PRO A 175 -2.19 13.81 10.87
N GLU A 176 -3.41 13.46 10.54
CA GLU A 176 -4.58 14.34 10.52
C GLU A 176 -4.38 15.65 9.72
N MET A 177 -3.55 15.57 8.64
CA MET A 177 -3.23 16.71 7.79
C MET A 177 -4.43 17.21 7.00
N VAL A 178 -5.22 16.29 6.41
CA VAL A 178 -6.39 16.64 5.59
C VAL A 178 -7.60 16.79 6.49
N LYS A 179 -8.26 17.94 6.43
CA LYS A 179 -9.43 18.28 7.24
C LYS A 179 -10.71 18.27 6.41
N GLY A 180 -11.85 18.27 7.09
CA GLY A 180 -13.15 18.27 6.43
C GLY A 180 -13.37 19.45 5.48
N ASP A 181 -12.86 20.64 5.81
CA ASP A 181 -12.95 21.83 4.95
C ASP A 181 -12.11 21.78 3.66
N TRP A 182 -11.24 20.78 3.53
CA TRP A 182 -10.53 20.47 2.28
C TRP A 182 -11.37 19.61 1.32
N LEU A 183 -12.47 19.04 1.78
CA LEU A 183 -13.25 18.07 1.02
C LEU A 183 -14.45 18.73 0.33
N GLN A 184 -14.79 18.23 -0.84
CA GLN A 184 -16.08 18.49 -1.47
C GLN A 184 -17.16 17.71 -0.72
N ALA A 185 -18.34 18.31 -0.53
CA ALA A 185 -19.48 17.62 0.07
C ALA A 185 -19.84 16.35 -0.72
N GLY A 186 -19.93 15.23 -0.04
CA GLY A 186 -20.21 13.93 -0.66
C GLY A 186 -19.01 13.22 -1.28
N ALA A 187 -17.78 13.76 -1.20
CA ALA A 187 -16.57 13.10 -1.68
C ALA A 187 -16.32 11.75 -1.00
N THR A 188 -15.74 10.82 -1.73
CA THR A 188 -15.27 9.55 -1.17
C THR A 188 -13.80 9.64 -0.81
N VAL A 189 -13.47 9.36 0.45
CA VAL A 189 -12.14 9.54 1.01
C VAL A 189 -11.51 8.20 1.38
N ILE A 190 -10.33 7.94 0.83
CA ILE A 190 -9.50 6.78 1.19
C ILE A 190 -8.29 7.28 1.96
N ASP A 191 -8.27 7.02 3.26
CA ASP A 191 -7.15 7.33 4.12
C ASP A 191 -6.20 6.12 4.23
N VAL A 192 -5.04 6.23 3.61
CA VAL A 192 -3.99 5.20 3.60
C VAL A 192 -3.03 5.38 4.77
N GLY A 193 -3.06 6.55 5.43
CA GLY A 193 -2.15 6.88 6.51
C GLY A 193 -2.32 5.95 7.71
N ILE A 194 -1.20 5.57 8.32
CA ILE A 194 -1.16 4.89 9.63
C ILE A 194 -0.07 5.56 10.45
N ASN A 195 -0.48 6.47 11.30
CA ASN A 195 0.41 7.27 12.13
C ASN A 195 0.19 6.93 13.60
N ARG A 196 1.26 6.88 14.38
CA ARG A 196 1.17 6.74 15.83
C ARG A 196 1.42 8.10 16.48
N THR A 197 0.40 8.68 17.05
CA THR A 197 0.50 9.92 17.82
C THR A 197 0.69 9.60 19.30
N LEU A 198 1.52 10.40 19.97
CA LEU A 198 1.67 10.31 21.43
C LEU A 198 0.45 10.96 22.09
N THR A 199 -0.22 10.21 22.96
CA THR A 199 -1.26 10.74 23.84
C THR A 199 -0.66 11.05 25.23
N PRO A 200 -1.26 11.96 26.01
CA PRO A 200 -0.74 12.30 27.35
C PRO A 200 -0.60 11.11 28.28
N ASP A 201 -1.40 10.06 28.09
CA ASP A 201 -1.37 8.80 28.86
C ASP A 201 -0.35 7.77 28.32
N SER A 202 0.54 8.14 27.42
CA SER A 202 1.62 7.31 26.84
C SER A 202 1.17 6.07 26.07
N LYS A 203 -0.13 5.87 25.83
CA LYS A 203 -0.64 4.68 25.13
C LYS A 203 -0.53 4.77 23.61
N GLY A 204 -0.36 5.98 23.07
CA GLY A 204 -0.29 6.26 21.64
C GLY A 204 -1.58 5.85 20.89
N ARG A 205 -2.16 6.75 20.13
CA ARG A 205 -3.32 6.49 19.28
C ARG A 205 -2.86 6.29 17.84
N LEU A 206 -3.47 5.33 17.13
CA LEU A 206 -3.32 5.22 15.67
C LEU A 206 -4.33 6.17 15.02
N VAL A 207 -3.82 7.02 14.14
CA VAL A 207 -4.61 7.96 13.33
C VAL A 207 -4.18 7.88 11.87
N GLY A 208 -5.06 8.30 10.99
CA GLY A 208 -4.77 8.42 9.56
C GLY A 208 -4.07 9.73 9.21
N ASP A 209 -3.97 9.97 7.92
CA ASP A 209 -3.55 11.25 7.35
C ASP A 209 -4.72 12.24 7.25
N VAL A 210 -5.95 11.77 7.46
CA VAL A 210 -7.18 12.58 7.46
C VAL A 210 -7.66 12.78 8.90
N GLU A 211 -8.04 14.01 9.24
CA GLU A 211 -8.75 14.31 10.50
C GLU A 211 -10.18 13.75 10.41
N PHE A 212 -10.36 12.54 10.89
CA PHE A 212 -11.59 11.77 10.70
C PHE A 212 -12.83 12.49 11.21
N ALA A 213 -12.71 13.16 12.36
CA ALA A 213 -13.86 13.79 13.02
C ALA A 213 -14.51 14.91 12.19
N SER A 214 -13.71 15.76 11.52
CA SER A 214 -14.26 16.79 10.64
C SER A 214 -14.57 16.25 9.23
N ALA A 215 -13.80 15.28 8.76
CA ALA A 215 -13.99 14.73 7.41
C ALA A 215 -15.27 13.91 7.27
N VAL A 216 -15.67 13.16 8.31
CA VAL A 216 -16.88 12.33 8.28
C VAL A 216 -18.17 13.13 8.15
N GLU A 217 -18.18 14.40 8.59
CA GLU A 217 -19.33 15.30 8.48
C GLU A 217 -19.55 15.82 7.06
N VAL A 218 -18.52 15.73 6.19
CA VAL A 218 -18.54 16.30 4.84
C VAL A 218 -18.49 15.21 3.76
N ALA A 219 -17.72 14.15 4.01
CA ALA A 219 -17.54 13.05 3.08
C ALA A 219 -18.81 12.22 2.92
N GLY A 220 -19.08 11.75 1.70
CA GLY A 220 -20.12 10.75 1.45
C GLY A 220 -19.72 9.35 1.94
N ALA A 221 -18.42 9.06 1.91
CA ALA A 221 -17.82 7.87 2.50
C ALA A 221 -16.36 8.13 2.86
N ILE A 222 -15.89 7.51 3.95
CA ILE A 222 -14.51 7.62 4.40
C ILE A 222 -14.04 6.31 5.05
N THR A 223 -12.82 5.88 4.73
CA THR A 223 -12.23 4.72 5.41
C THR A 223 -11.74 5.09 6.80
N PRO A 224 -12.04 4.27 7.84
CA PRO A 224 -11.52 4.49 9.18
C PRO A 224 -10.04 4.10 9.29
N VAL A 225 -9.33 4.70 10.25
CA VAL A 225 -7.98 4.27 10.65
C VAL A 225 -7.95 4.07 12.17
N PRO A 226 -7.65 2.85 12.66
CA PRO A 226 -7.40 1.61 11.91
C PRO A 226 -8.69 0.96 11.38
N GLY A 227 -8.54 -0.06 10.52
CA GLY A 227 -9.63 -0.95 10.10
C GLY A 227 -10.14 -0.73 8.66
N GLY A 228 -9.71 0.33 7.98
CA GLY A 228 -10.06 0.61 6.57
C GLY A 228 -9.12 -0.10 5.58
N VAL A 229 -8.13 0.62 5.07
CA VAL A 229 -7.21 0.14 4.01
C VAL A 229 -6.30 -1.01 4.47
N GLY A 230 -5.88 -1.02 5.73
CA GLY A 230 -4.92 -2.02 6.24
C GLY A 230 -5.36 -3.48 6.02
N PRO A 231 -6.57 -3.90 6.40
CA PRO A 231 -7.08 -5.25 6.11
C PRO A 231 -7.09 -5.58 4.62
N MET A 232 -7.47 -4.65 3.76
CA MET A 232 -7.48 -4.83 2.31
C MET A 232 -6.08 -5.04 1.74
N THR A 233 -5.08 -4.36 2.28
CA THR A 233 -3.67 -4.58 1.89
C THR A 233 -3.27 -6.06 2.09
N ILE A 234 -3.68 -6.68 3.20
CA ILE A 234 -3.37 -8.09 3.46
C ILE A 234 -4.19 -9.00 2.53
N ALA A 235 -5.47 -8.72 2.33
CA ALA A 235 -6.29 -9.49 1.40
C ALA A 235 -5.72 -9.47 -0.02
N CYS A 236 -5.28 -8.31 -0.50
CA CYS A 236 -4.65 -8.17 -1.81
C CYS A 236 -3.28 -8.88 -1.89
N LEU A 237 -2.52 -8.91 -0.79
CA LEU A 237 -1.28 -9.69 -0.72
C LEU A 237 -1.55 -11.19 -0.91
N LEU A 238 -2.58 -11.72 -0.27
CA LEU A 238 -2.97 -13.13 -0.44
C LEU A 238 -3.45 -13.40 -1.87
N LEU A 239 -4.24 -12.50 -2.46
CA LEU A 239 -4.66 -12.57 -3.85
C LEU A 239 -3.46 -12.56 -4.81
N ASN A 240 -2.51 -11.66 -4.63
CA ASN A 240 -1.28 -11.61 -5.43
C ASN A 240 -0.45 -12.90 -5.25
N THR A 241 -0.38 -13.45 -4.04
CA THR A 241 0.35 -14.70 -3.78
C THR A 241 -0.29 -15.87 -4.50
N LEU A 242 -1.63 -15.97 -4.48
CA LEU A 242 -2.36 -16.98 -5.24
C LEU A 242 -2.14 -16.80 -6.75
N THR A 243 -2.25 -15.57 -7.24
CA THR A 243 -2.00 -15.25 -8.65
C THR A 243 -0.58 -15.61 -9.09
N ALA A 244 0.42 -15.35 -8.23
CA ALA A 244 1.80 -15.74 -8.48
C ALA A 244 1.95 -17.26 -8.58
N ALA A 245 1.34 -18.01 -7.66
CA ALA A 245 1.34 -19.46 -7.67
C ALA A 245 0.68 -20.01 -8.95
N CYS A 246 -0.52 -19.54 -9.31
CA CYS A 246 -1.20 -19.96 -10.53
C CYS A 246 -0.34 -19.72 -11.78
N ARG A 247 0.25 -18.53 -11.92
CA ARG A 247 1.12 -18.20 -13.07
C ARG A 247 2.38 -19.07 -13.15
N GLN A 248 2.95 -19.47 -12.01
CA GLN A 248 4.15 -20.31 -11.97
C GLN A 248 3.83 -21.79 -12.29
N HIS A 249 2.60 -22.23 -12.10
CA HIS A 249 2.16 -23.61 -12.34
C HIS A 249 1.33 -23.78 -13.63
N GLY A 250 1.19 -22.71 -14.43
CA GLY A 250 0.54 -22.76 -15.73
C GLY A 250 -1.01 -22.85 -15.68
N ASN A 251 -1.59 -22.39 -14.58
CA ASN A 251 -3.05 -22.33 -14.37
C ASN A 251 -3.57 -20.89 -14.49
#